data_820bf761557804b62ae739654ad1511d
#
_entry.id   820bf761557804b62ae739654ad1511d
#
_cell.length_a   1.000
_cell.length_b   1.000
_cell.length_c   1.000
_cell.angle_alpha   90.00
_cell.angle_beta   90.00
_cell.angle_gamma   90.00
#
_symmetry.space_group_name_H-M   'P 1'
#
loop_
_entity.id
_entity.type
_entity.pdbx_description
1 polymer ?
#
loop_
_entity_poly.entity_id
_entity_poly.type
_entity_poly.pdbx_seq_one_letter_code
_entity_poly.pdbx_strand_id
1 'polypeptide(L)'
;MLDSLTQQVLMNNQTFVLALVLAMLSGLSLRVMLSLVKQRWVSTYHHTMSYTLLPLITLVVTKVITGNIALSLGMIGALSIVRFRNPVKNPFELVMFFTLITIGISMAVDIRYGVLLTVTIDIVILLSYLFENLGKKIGFQTYALSFDEGNSHNILEIEASCNISYLDNSMLLLQYVYDKSSNTVHYRLASRNKEDLGELRLLAENDDNILNIELRFS
;
A
#
# COMPACT_ATOMS: atom_id res chain seq x y z
N MET A 1 -6.80 -42.42 -31.20
CA MET A 1 -6.45 -42.44 -29.75
C MET A 1 -5.22 -41.58 -29.42
N LEU A 2 -4.11 -41.70 -30.18
CA LEU A 2 -2.93 -40.83 -29.99
C LEU A 2 -3.20 -39.36 -30.32
N ASP A 3 -3.97 -39.04 -31.37
CA ASP A 3 -4.34 -37.68 -31.74
C ASP A 3 -5.20 -36.97 -30.70
N SER A 4 -6.12 -37.69 -30.04
CA SER A 4 -6.94 -37.15 -28.96
C SER A 4 -6.13 -36.81 -27.72
N LEU A 5 -5.14 -37.63 -27.37
CA LEU A 5 -4.24 -37.39 -26.25
C LEU A 5 -3.30 -36.20 -26.53
N THR A 6 -2.75 -36.12 -27.74
CA THR A 6 -1.91 -34.99 -28.14
C THR A 6 -2.69 -33.67 -28.17
N GLN A 7 -3.91 -33.65 -28.67
CA GLN A 7 -4.78 -32.48 -28.62
C GLN A 7 -5.14 -32.08 -27.18
N GLN A 8 -5.40 -33.05 -26.30
CA GLN A 8 -5.72 -32.80 -24.90
C GLN A 8 -4.52 -32.21 -24.14
N VAL A 9 -3.31 -32.69 -24.41
CA VAL A 9 -2.07 -32.15 -23.83
C VAL A 9 -1.79 -30.73 -24.35
N LEU A 10 -1.98 -30.49 -25.65
CA LEU A 10 -1.82 -29.17 -26.24
C LEU A 10 -2.82 -28.16 -25.72
N MET A 11 -4.10 -28.52 -25.59
CA MET A 11 -5.13 -27.65 -24.99
C MET A 11 -4.85 -27.37 -23.52
N ASN A 12 -4.37 -28.34 -22.75
CA ASN A 12 -4.02 -28.13 -21.34
C ASN A 12 -2.83 -27.17 -21.19
N ASN A 13 -1.83 -27.24 -22.08
CA ASN A 13 -0.72 -26.30 -22.09
C ASN A 13 -1.14 -24.88 -22.53
N GLN A 14 -2.02 -24.75 -23.51
CA GLN A 14 -2.53 -23.45 -23.93
C GLN A 14 -3.35 -22.76 -22.82
N THR A 15 -4.20 -23.49 -22.12
CA THR A 15 -4.97 -22.95 -21.01
C THR A 15 -4.09 -22.54 -19.83
N PHE A 16 -3.00 -23.29 -19.58
CA PHE A 16 -2.04 -22.93 -18.55
C PHE A 16 -1.27 -21.65 -18.89
N VAL A 17 -0.78 -21.52 -20.13
CA VAL A 17 -0.11 -20.30 -20.59
C VAL A 17 -1.06 -19.11 -20.54
N LEU A 18 -2.32 -19.28 -20.93
CA LEU A 18 -3.34 -18.25 -20.81
C LEU A 18 -3.56 -17.83 -19.34
N ALA A 19 -3.61 -18.78 -18.42
CA ALA A 19 -3.74 -18.49 -16.99
C ALA A 19 -2.55 -17.69 -16.46
N LEU A 20 -1.32 -18.00 -16.87
CA LEU A 20 -0.12 -17.24 -16.51
C LEU A 20 -0.19 -15.78 -17.01
N VAL A 21 -0.58 -15.57 -18.26
CA VAL A 21 -0.73 -14.22 -18.82
C VAL A 21 -1.82 -13.43 -18.10
N LEU A 22 -2.96 -14.07 -17.84
CA LEU A 22 -4.07 -13.43 -17.12
C LEU A 22 -3.71 -13.14 -15.65
N ALA A 23 -2.96 -13.99 -14.98
CA ALA A 23 -2.48 -13.74 -13.62
C ALA A 23 -1.53 -12.52 -13.57
N MET A 24 -0.64 -12.41 -14.54
CA MET A 24 0.24 -11.24 -14.68
C MET A 24 -0.57 -9.96 -14.93
N LEU A 25 -1.52 -10.01 -15.86
CA LEU A 25 -2.37 -8.86 -16.19
C LEU A 25 -3.24 -8.45 -15.00
N SER A 26 -3.76 -9.40 -14.21
CA SER A 26 -4.54 -9.13 -13.00
C SER A 26 -3.71 -8.39 -11.95
N GLY A 27 -2.48 -8.82 -11.70
CA GLY A 27 -1.58 -8.11 -10.79
C GLY A 27 -1.25 -6.69 -11.27
N LEU A 28 -1.02 -6.51 -12.58
CA LEU A 28 -0.79 -5.20 -13.17
C LEU A 28 -2.05 -4.32 -13.12
N SER A 29 -3.25 -4.87 -13.34
CA SER A 29 -4.53 -4.16 -13.23
C SER A 29 -4.71 -3.56 -11.83
N LEU A 30 -4.55 -4.38 -10.78
CA LEU A 30 -4.62 -3.93 -9.39
C LEU A 30 -3.59 -2.84 -9.09
N ARG A 31 -2.35 -3.00 -9.57
CA ARG A 31 -1.31 -1.97 -9.41
C ARG A 31 -1.73 -0.65 -10.08
N VAL A 32 -2.25 -0.70 -11.31
CA VAL A 32 -2.70 0.49 -12.03
C VAL A 32 -3.87 1.16 -11.29
N MET A 33 -4.84 0.37 -10.83
CA MET A 33 -5.97 0.87 -10.04
C MET A 33 -5.52 1.59 -8.76
N LEU A 34 -4.61 1.00 -7.99
CA LEU A 34 -4.05 1.63 -6.79
C LEU A 34 -3.26 2.90 -7.11
N SER A 35 -2.54 2.94 -8.24
CA SER A 35 -1.85 4.13 -8.70
C SER A 35 -2.81 5.26 -9.08
N LEU A 36 -3.95 4.94 -9.72
CA LEU A 36 -5.01 5.90 -10.04
C LEU A 36 -5.66 6.50 -8.78
N VAL A 37 -5.79 5.71 -7.73
CA VAL A 37 -6.27 6.14 -6.41
C VAL A 37 -5.21 6.93 -5.62
N LYS A 38 -4.06 7.26 -6.26
CA LYS A 38 -2.97 8.06 -5.69
C LYS A 38 -2.27 7.43 -4.48
N GLN A 39 -2.28 6.10 -4.37
CA GLN A 39 -1.49 5.39 -3.36
C GLN A 39 0.00 5.39 -3.78
N ARG A 40 0.80 6.29 -3.21
CA ARG A 40 2.20 6.52 -3.62
C ARG A 40 3.13 5.34 -3.39
N TRP A 41 2.88 4.54 -2.34
CA TRP A 41 3.70 3.38 -2.01
C TRP A 41 3.72 2.32 -3.11
N VAL A 42 2.63 2.20 -3.91
CA VAL A 42 2.52 1.25 -5.03
C VAL A 42 3.40 1.64 -6.23
N SER A 43 3.79 2.89 -6.35
CA SER A 43 4.52 3.42 -7.52
C SER A 43 6.01 3.00 -7.57
N THR A 44 6.53 2.33 -6.54
CA THR A 44 7.92 1.88 -6.49
C THR A 44 8.12 0.67 -7.39
N TYR A 45 9.32 0.56 -8.01
CA TYR A 45 9.70 -0.56 -8.86
C TYR A 45 9.53 -1.92 -8.15
N HIS A 46 9.93 -2.01 -6.88
CA HIS A 46 9.80 -3.25 -6.09
C HIS A 46 8.35 -3.71 -5.95
N HIS A 47 7.41 -2.79 -5.69
CA HIS A 47 5.98 -3.12 -5.62
C HIS A 47 5.45 -3.58 -6.98
N THR A 48 5.86 -2.93 -8.07
CA THR A 48 5.46 -3.36 -9.42
C THR A 48 5.87 -4.81 -9.69
N MET A 49 7.10 -5.18 -9.33
CA MET A 49 7.58 -6.56 -9.46
C MET A 49 6.81 -7.52 -8.56
N SER A 50 6.55 -7.14 -7.31
CA SER A 50 5.78 -7.97 -6.37
C SER A 50 4.36 -8.22 -6.88
N TYR A 51 3.67 -7.20 -7.38
CA TYR A 51 2.31 -7.30 -7.91
C TYR A 51 2.23 -8.18 -9.17
N THR A 52 3.27 -8.18 -9.98
CA THR A 52 3.33 -8.99 -11.20
C THR A 52 3.71 -10.44 -10.89
N LEU A 53 4.71 -10.66 -10.03
CA LEU A 53 5.28 -11.98 -9.78
C LEU A 53 4.46 -12.80 -8.78
N LEU A 54 3.85 -12.18 -7.79
CA LEU A 54 3.17 -12.90 -6.71
C LEU A 54 2.02 -13.78 -7.20
N PRO A 55 1.06 -13.31 -8.04
CA PRO A 55 0.02 -14.16 -8.58
C PRO A 55 0.55 -15.24 -9.53
N LEU A 56 1.65 -14.97 -10.27
CA LEU A 56 2.31 -15.98 -11.11
C LEU A 56 2.89 -17.12 -10.26
N ILE A 57 3.68 -16.77 -9.23
CA ILE A 57 4.31 -17.75 -8.35
C ILE A 57 3.25 -18.59 -7.66
N THR A 58 2.21 -17.96 -7.11
CA THR A 58 1.16 -18.68 -6.40
C THR A 58 0.33 -19.58 -7.30
N LEU A 59 0.07 -19.16 -8.55
CA LEU A 59 -0.58 -20.01 -9.56
C LEU A 59 0.25 -21.26 -9.85
N VAL A 60 1.55 -21.09 -10.15
CA VAL A 60 2.45 -22.20 -10.45
C VAL A 60 2.58 -23.14 -9.26
N VAL A 61 2.84 -22.61 -8.07
CA VAL A 61 2.95 -23.38 -6.82
C VAL A 61 1.67 -24.19 -6.60
N THR A 62 0.51 -23.55 -6.65
CA THR A 62 -0.78 -24.24 -6.46
C THR A 62 -0.97 -25.33 -7.50
N LYS A 63 -0.64 -25.10 -8.76
CA LYS A 63 -0.75 -26.10 -9.82
C LYS A 63 0.16 -27.31 -9.60
N VAL A 64 1.37 -27.08 -9.10
CA VAL A 64 2.36 -28.13 -8.83
C VAL A 64 1.95 -28.99 -7.63
N ILE A 65 1.41 -28.40 -6.57
CA ILE A 65 0.99 -29.13 -5.36
C ILE A 65 -0.36 -29.82 -5.51
N THR A 66 -1.19 -29.40 -6.47
CA THR A 66 -2.50 -29.98 -6.71
C THR A 66 -2.37 -31.47 -7.07
N GLY A 67 -3.05 -32.33 -6.32
CA GLY A 67 -3.04 -33.77 -6.52
C GLY A 67 -1.90 -34.55 -5.85
N ASN A 68 -0.98 -33.85 -5.13
CA ASN A 68 0.10 -34.50 -4.39
C ASN A 68 0.13 -34.04 -2.92
N ILE A 69 -0.43 -34.88 -2.04
CA ILE A 69 -0.57 -34.59 -0.60
C ILE A 69 0.83 -34.44 0.07
N ALA A 70 1.80 -35.26 -0.30
CA ALA A 70 3.13 -35.21 0.29
C ALA A 70 3.82 -33.88 -0.05
N LEU A 71 3.68 -33.41 -1.30
CA LEU A 71 4.22 -32.13 -1.75
C LEU A 71 3.53 -30.96 -1.06
N SER A 72 2.21 -31.03 -0.88
CA SER A 72 1.43 -30.01 -0.17
C SER A 72 1.91 -29.87 1.28
N LEU A 73 2.09 -30.96 2.01
CA LEU A 73 2.60 -30.96 3.39
C LEU A 73 4.05 -30.45 3.46
N GLY A 74 4.89 -30.85 2.51
CA GLY A 74 6.28 -30.35 2.41
C GLY A 74 6.31 -28.83 2.20
N MET A 75 5.44 -28.28 1.35
CA MET A 75 5.34 -26.86 1.09
C MET A 75 4.88 -26.07 2.33
N ILE A 76 3.88 -26.58 3.09
CA ILE A 76 3.41 -25.97 4.35
C ILE A 76 4.58 -25.92 5.35
N GLY A 77 5.36 -27.02 5.45
CA GLY A 77 6.53 -27.08 6.30
C GLY A 77 7.61 -26.06 5.87
N ALA A 78 7.87 -25.93 4.58
CA ALA A 78 8.84 -24.97 4.05
C ALA A 78 8.39 -23.51 4.29
N LEU A 79 7.11 -23.19 4.09
CA LEU A 79 6.58 -21.86 4.32
C LEU A 79 6.60 -21.46 5.81
N SER A 80 6.47 -22.41 6.74
CA SER A 80 6.54 -22.10 8.17
C SER A 80 7.93 -21.67 8.64
N ILE A 81 8.98 -21.96 7.87
CA ILE A 81 10.35 -21.50 8.15
C ILE A 81 10.59 -20.07 7.66
N VAL A 82 9.78 -19.60 6.70
CA VAL A 82 9.88 -18.24 6.15
C VAL A 82 9.39 -17.24 7.16
N ARG A 83 10.33 -16.64 7.88
CA ARG A 83 10.05 -15.56 8.83
C ARG A 83 10.26 -14.21 8.16
N PHE A 84 9.20 -13.42 8.04
CA PHE A 84 9.33 -12.02 7.64
C PHE A 84 10.11 -11.25 8.71
N ARG A 85 11.29 -10.79 8.36
CA ARG A 85 12.19 -10.09 9.30
C ARG A 85 11.77 -8.63 9.51
N ASN A 86 11.06 -8.05 8.53
CA ASN A 86 10.52 -6.70 8.60
C ASN A 86 9.00 -6.75 8.57
N PRO A 87 8.32 -6.17 9.56
CA PRO A 87 6.86 -6.04 9.50
C PRO A 87 6.47 -5.15 8.33
N VAL A 88 5.39 -5.51 7.65
CA VAL A 88 4.76 -4.66 6.63
C VAL A 88 4.27 -3.40 7.34
N LYS A 89 4.70 -2.23 6.90
CA LYS A 89 4.40 -0.96 7.58
C LYS A 89 2.93 -0.58 7.45
N ASN A 90 2.30 -0.95 6.33
CA ASN A 90 0.92 -0.59 6.03
C ASN A 90 0.03 -1.84 6.03
N PRO A 91 -1.02 -1.92 6.89
CA PRO A 91 -1.96 -3.04 6.91
C PRO A 91 -2.66 -3.26 5.56
N PHE A 92 -2.94 -2.19 4.81
CA PHE A 92 -3.58 -2.27 3.51
C PHE A 92 -2.69 -2.95 2.45
N GLU A 93 -1.38 -2.70 2.48
CA GLU A 93 -0.40 -3.39 1.64
C GLU A 93 -0.44 -4.91 1.87
N LEU A 94 -0.53 -5.33 3.13
CA LEU A 94 -0.65 -6.74 3.48
C LEU A 94 -1.93 -7.38 2.89
N VAL A 95 -3.06 -6.69 2.97
CA VAL A 95 -4.32 -7.14 2.36
C VAL A 95 -4.18 -7.29 0.85
N MET A 96 -3.49 -6.36 0.18
CA MET A 96 -3.24 -6.45 -1.26
C MET A 96 -2.35 -7.64 -1.62
N PHE A 97 -1.31 -7.96 -0.83
CA PHE A 97 -0.51 -9.16 -1.06
C PHE A 97 -1.33 -10.45 -0.90
N PHE A 98 -2.18 -10.55 0.12
CA PHE A 98 -3.10 -11.67 0.27
C PHE A 98 -4.07 -11.79 -0.91
N THR A 99 -4.56 -10.67 -1.43
CA THR A 99 -5.39 -10.61 -2.62
C THR A 99 -4.68 -11.20 -3.84
N LEU A 100 -3.44 -10.81 -4.10
CA LEU A 100 -2.63 -11.32 -5.21
C LEU A 100 -2.38 -12.83 -5.08
N ILE A 101 -2.11 -13.31 -3.88
CA ILE A 101 -1.98 -14.75 -3.58
C ILE A 101 -3.29 -15.47 -3.91
N THR A 102 -4.42 -14.95 -3.45
CA THR A 102 -5.73 -15.54 -3.68
C THR A 102 -6.10 -15.58 -5.17
N ILE A 103 -5.77 -14.54 -5.93
CA ILE A 103 -5.97 -14.49 -7.38
C ILE A 103 -5.18 -15.62 -8.04
N GLY A 104 -3.90 -15.80 -7.70
CA GLY A 104 -3.07 -16.87 -8.24
C GLY A 104 -3.62 -18.27 -7.93
N ILE A 105 -4.04 -18.51 -6.68
CA ILE A 105 -4.68 -19.77 -6.26
C ILE A 105 -5.99 -20.00 -7.03
N SER A 106 -6.85 -19.01 -7.12
CA SER A 106 -8.12 -19.08 -7.82
C SER A 106 -7.95 -19.42 -9.30
N MET A 107 -6.98 -18.79 -9.97
CA MET A 107 -6.67 -19.08 -11.37
C MET A 107 -6.06 -20.47 -11.59
N ALA A 108 -5.40 -21.05 -10.59
CA ALA A 108 -4.90 -22.42 -10.67
C ALA A 108 -6.05 -23.45 -10.64
N VAL A 109 -7.16 -23.11 -10.00
CA VAL A 109 -8.38 -23.95 -9.94
C VAL A 109 -9.25 -23.73 -11.18
N ASP A 110 -9.66 -22.48 -11.42
CA ASP A 110 -10.40 -22.05 -12.61
C ASP A 110 -10.08 -20.57 -12.90
N ILE A 111 -9.66 -20.30 -14.14
CA ILE A 111 -9.34 -18.97 -14.63
C ILE A 111 -10.49 -17.98 -14.39
N ARG A 112 -11.74 -18.43 -14.50
CA ARG A 112 -12.93 -17.59 -14.35
C ARG A 112 -13.02 -16.99 -12.94
N TYR A 113 -12.71 -17.77 -11.90
CA TYR A 113 -12.75 -17.30 -10.52
C TYR A 113 -11.67 -16.24 -10.25
N GLY A 114 -10.47 -16.43 -10.78
CA GLY A 114 -9.39 -15.46 -10.63
C GLY A 114 -9.69 -14.14 -11.33
N VAL A 115 -10.22 -14.18 -12.54
CA VAL A 115 -10.64 -12.98 -13.29
C VAL A 115 -11.79 -12.26 -12.58
N LEU A 116 -12.82 -13.00 -12.14
CA LEU A 116 -13.96 -12.46 -11.42
C LEU A 116 -13.51 -11.78 -10.12
N LEU A 117 -12.61 -12.40 -9.36
CA LEU A 117 -12.06 -11.84 -8.14
C LEU A 117 -11.32 -10.53 -8.43
N THR A 118 -10.47 -10.51 -9.46
CA THR A 118 -9.72 -9.30 -9.87
C THR A 118 -10.67 -8.15 -10.20
N VAL A 119 -11.67 -8.40 -11.06
CA VAL A 119 -12.65 -7.39 -11.46
C VAL A 119 -13.44 -6.88 -10.25
N THR A 120 -13.83 -7.77 -9.35
CA THR A 120 -14.57 -7.38 -8.13
C THR A 120 -13.74 -6.45 -7.26
N ILE A 121 -12.46 -6.76 -7.07
CA ILE A 121 -11.58 -5.93 -6.23
C ILE A 121 -11.28 -4.59 -6.91
N ASP A 122 -11.04 -4.58 -8.22
CA ASP A 122 -10.87 -3.34 -8.99
C ASP A 122 -12.10 -2.43 -8.86
N ILE A 123 -13.32 -3.00 -8.92
CA ILE A 123 -14.56 -2.26 -8.71
C ILE A 123 -14.66 -1.70 -7.29
N VAL A 124 -14.31 -2.49 -6.27
CA VAL A 124 -14.35 -2.04 -4.86
C VAL A 124 -13.39 -0.87 -4.64
N ILE A 125 -12.17 -0.96 -5.18
CA ILE A 125 -11.17 0.12 -5.09
C ILE A 125 -11.69 1.38 -5.80
N LEU A 126 -12.26 1.23 -6.99
CA LEU A 126 -12.80 2.35 -7.76
C LEU A 126 -13.99 3.01 -7.03
N LEU A 127 -14.92 2.23 -6.50
CA LEU A 127 -16.05 2.74 -5.73
C LEU A 127 -15.58 3.49 -4.49
N SER A 128 -14.62 2.94 -3.75
CA SER A 128 -14.03 3.62 -2.59
C SER A 128 -13.45 4.98 -2.94
N TYR A 129 -12.74 5.08 -4.07
CA TYR A 129 -12.20 6.33 -4.57
C TYR A 129 -13.30 7.34 -4.98
N LEU A 130 -14.35 6.86 -5.64
CA LEU A 130 -15.48 7.71 -6.03
C LEU A 130 -16.21 8.26 -4.80
N PHE A 131 -16.46 7.44 -3.78
CA PHE A 131 -17.07 7.86 -2.52
C PHE A 131 -16.22 8.90 -1.80
N GLU A 132 -14.90 8.73 -1.76
CA GLU A 132 -13.99 9.72 -1.17
C GLU A 132 -14.05 11.05 -1.91
N ASN A 133 -14.06 11.02 -3.24
CA ASN A 133 -14.11 12.23 -4.05
C ASN A 133 -15.45 12.97 -3.96
N LEU A 134 -16.56 12.23 -3.84
CA LEU A 134 -17.90 12.80 -3.60
C LEU A 134 -18.00 13.37 -2.18
N GLY A 135 -17.46 12.68 -1.18
CA GLY A 135 -17.43 13.15 0.21
C GLY A 135 -16.70 14.48 0.36
N LYS A 136 -15.58 14.66 -0.34
CA LYS A 136 -14.82 15.94 -0.36
C LYS A 136 -15.64 17.09 -0.93
N LYS A 137 -16.53 16.84 -1.93
CA LYS A 137 -17.41 17.87 -2.49
C LYS A 137 -18.56 18.25 -1.56
N ILE A 138 -18.99 17.35 -0.68
CA ILE A 138 -20.11 17.56 0.27
C ILE A 138 -19.60 18.08 1.62
N GLY A 139 -18.27 18.22 1.81
CA GLY A 139 -17.66 18.68 3.07
C GLY A 139 -17.60 17.59 4.15
N PHE A 140 -17.86 16.32 3.81
CA PHE A 140 -17.79 15.20 4.72
C PHE A 140 -16.45 14.49 4.55
N GLN A 141 -15.56 14.57 5.53
CA GLN A 141 -14.32 13.81 5.55
C GLN A 141 -14.63 12.37 5.97
N THR A 142 -14.66 11.46 5.00
CA THR A 142 -15.04 10.05 5.21
C THR A 142 -13.95 9.24 5.90
N TYR A 143 -12.69 9.68 5.80
CA TYR A 143 -11.54 8.99 6.39
C TYR A 143 -10.76 9.95 7.28
N ALA A 144 -10.48 9.52 8.52
CA ALA A 144 -9.52 10.20 9.38
C ALA A 144 -8.14 10.20 8.70
N LEU A 145 -7.42 11.32 8.78
CA LEU A 145 -6.04 11.41 8.32
C LEU A 145 -5.20 10.37 9.08
N SER A 146 -4.87 9.27 8.44
CA SER A 146 -3.89 8.32 8.96
C SER A 146 -2.52 8.96 8.83
N PHE A 147 -1.91 9.32 9.94
CA PHE A 147 -0.66 10.09 10.01
C PHE A 147 0.56 9.35 9.45
N ASP A 148 0.43 8.06 9.13
CA ASP A 148 1.55 7.18 8.78
C ASP A 148 1.55 6.68 7.34
N GLU A 149 0.49 6.94 6.57
CA GLU A 149 0.33 6.40 5.24
C GLU A 149 0.65 7.43 4.15
N GLY A 150 1.95 7.53 3.83
CA GLY A 150 2.40 7.94 2.48
C GLY A 150 1.96 9.29 1.93
N ASN A 151 1.33 10.13 2.72
CA ASN A 151 1.18 11.53 2.40
C ASN A 151 2.54 12.19 2.65
N SER A 152 3.27 12.45 1.58
CA SER A 152 4.40 13.36 1.61
C SER A 152 3.88 14.75 1.99
N HIS A 153 3.65 14.94 3.27
CA HIS A 153 3.56 16.27 3.82
C HIS A 153 4.99 16.67 4.18
N ASN A 154 5.35 17.84 3.76
CA ASN A 154 6.53 18.43 4.32
C ASN A 154 6.24 18.62 5.80
N ILE A 155 7.16 18.24 6.66
CA ILE A 155 7.00 18.29 8.12
C ILE A 155 7.98 19.31 8.67
N LEU A 156 7.48 20.21 9.50
CA LEU A 156 8.26 21.15 10.28
C LEU A 156 8.13 20.76 11.75
N GLU A 157 9.23 20.34 12.36
CA GLU A 157 9.33 20.07 13.78
C GLU A 157 10.05 21.22 14.46
N ILE A 158 9.42 21.79 15.49
CA ILE A 158 9.94 22.92 16.26
C ILE A 158 9.95 22.53 17.73
N GLU A 159 11.09 22.71 18.36
CA GLU A 159 11.24 22.59 19.80
C GLU A 159 11.40 23.97 20.41
N ALA A 160 10.57 24.32 21.38
CA ALA A 160 10.55 25.63 22.02
C ALA A 160 10.64 25.49 23.55
N SER A 161 11.19 26.51 24.21
CA SER A 161 11.28 26.61 25.67
C SER A 161 9.99 27.03 26.36
N CYS A 162 9.03 27.58 25.60
CA CYS A 162 7.73 27.99 26.09
C CYS A 162 6.64 27.82 25.00
N ASN A 163 5.39 28.03 25.41
CA ASN A 163 4.25 27.95 24.50
C ASN A 163 4.24 29.15 23.55
N ILE A 164 4.08 28.88 22.25
CA ILE A 164 4.12 29.88 21.20
C ILE A 164 2.76 30.01 20.53
N SER A 165 2.08 31.13 20.78
CA SER A 165 0.69 31.35 20.41
C SER A 165 0.39 31.24 18.90
N TYR A 166 1.33 31.65 18.05
CA TYR A 166 1.12 31.56 16.59
C TYR A 166 1.26 30.15 16.05
N LEU A 167 2.01 29.27 16.74
CA LEU A 167 2.10 27.85 16.40
C LEU A 167 0.90 27.07 16.93
N ASP A 168 0.43 27.39 18.14
CA ASP A 168 -0.76 26.74 18.74
C ASP A 168 -2.02 26.96 17.91
N ASN A 169 -2.19 28.15 17.34
CA ASN A 169 -3.37 28.52 16.54
C ASN A 169 -3.22 28.19 15.05
N SER A 170 -2.11 27.59 14.65
CA SER A 170 -1.87 27.24 13.25
C SER A 170 -2.78 26.11 12.79
N MET A 171 -3.48 26.29 11.66
CA MET A 171 -4.24 25.20 10.99
C MET A 171 -3.35 24.05 10.52
N LEU A 172 -2.04 24.24 10.47
CA LEU A 172 -1.06 23.25 10.03
C LEU A 172 -0.53 22.39 11.19
N LEU A 173 -0.94 22.69 12.44
CA LEU A 173 -0.49 21.97 13.62
C LEU A 173 -1.09 20.56 13.63
N LEU A 174 -0.23 19.55 13.59
CA LEU A 174 -0.60 18.15 13.67
C LEU A 174 -0.52 17.59 15.08
N GLN A 175 0.52 17.97 15.80
CA GLN A 175 0.82 17.42 17.11
C GLN A 175 1.48 18.48 17.97
N TYR A 176 1.04 18.52 19.22
CA TYR A 176 1.60 19.30 20.30
C TYR A 176 1.96 18.38 21.45
N VAL A 177 3.19 18.42 21.89
CA VAL A 177 3.67 17.62 23.03
C VAL A 177 4.43 18.51 23.99
N TYR A 178 3.98 18.58 25.24
CA TYR A 178 4.72 19.23 26.31
C TYR A 178 5.51 18.19 27.11
N ASP A 179 6.82 18.29 27.08
CA ASP A 179 7.70 17.45 27.91
C ASP A 179 8.01 18.15 29.24
N LYS A 180 7.41 17.63 30.29
CA LYS A 180 7.57 18.18 31.65
C LYS A 180 9.00 17.96 32.18
N SER A 181 9.73 16.98 31.69
CA SER A 181 11.06 16.62 32.20
C SER A 181 12.14 17.60 31.72
N SER A 182 12.05 18.01 30.49
CA SER A 182 12.93 18.98 29.84
C SER A 182 12.38 20.43 29.88
N ASN A 183 11.11 20.58 30.28
CA ASN A 183 10.37 21.84 30.20
C ASN A 183 10.36 22.44 28.79
N THR A 184 10.22 21.59 27.79
CA THR A 184 10.19 21.96 26.37
C THR A 184 8.86 21.59 25.73
N VAL A 185 8.50 22.33 24.68
CA VAL A 185 7.31 22.11 23.87
C VAL A 185 7.73 21.70 22.48
N HIS A 186 7.18 20.59 21.99
CA HIS A 186 7.43 20.10 20.64
C HIS A 186 6.19 20.30 19.79
N TYR A 187 6.35 21.07 18.73
CA TYR A 187 5.36 21.32 17.70
C TYR A 187 5.69 20.52 16.46
N ARG A 188 4.70 19.83 15.90
CA ARG A 188 4.82 19.15 14.63
C ARG A 188 3.76 19.69 13.69
N LEU A 189 4.21 20.42 12.66
CA LEU A 189 3.35 21.02 11.65
C LEU A 189 3.56 20.30 10.31
N ALA A 190 2.50 20.20 9.52
CA ALA A 190 2.59 19.60 8.20
C ALA A 190 1.75 20.36 7.17
N SER A 191 2.34 20.55 5.99
CA SER A 191 1.64 21.10 4.82
C SER A 191 2.05 20.37 3.54
N ARG A 192 1.14 20.35 2.57
CA ARG A 192 1.44 19.90 1.21
C ARG A 192 2.26 20.93 0.44
N ASN A 193 2.06 22.21 0.77
CA ASN A 193 2.76 23.31 0.14
C ASN A 193 4.05 23.62 0.94
N LYS A 194 5.18 23.66 0.26
CA LYS A 194 6.47 23.99 0.87
C LYS A 194 6.55 25.44 1.32
N GLU A 195 5.83 26.33 0.65
CA GLU A 195 5.84 27.76 0.92
C GLU A 195 5.24 28.06 2.29
N ASP A 196 4.11 27.41 2.65
CA ASP A 196 3.43 27.60 3.94
C ASP A 196 4.34 27.28 5.14
N LEU A 197 5.12 26.18 5.02
CA LEU A 197 6.08 25.80 6.05
C LEU A 197 7.36 26.66 6.02
N GLY A 198 7.71 27.17 4.84
CA GLY A 198 8.80 28.09 4.68
C GLY A 198 8.57 29.43 5.42
N GLU A 199 7.36 29.97 5.31
CA GLU A 199 6.96 31.18 6.03
C GLU A 199 6.98 30.96 7.55
N LEU A 200 6.41 29.88 8.03
CA LEU A 200 6.42 29.52 9.45
C LEU A 200 7.85 29.28 9.97
N ARG A 201 8.71 28.66 9.17
CA ARG A 201 10.12 28.50 9.52
C ARG A 201 10.82 29.86 9.70
N LEU A 202 10.64 30.80 8.76
CA LEU A 202 11.24 32.14 8.85
C LEU A 202 10.76 32.90 10.09
N LEU A 203 9.49 32.75 10.47
CA LEU A 203 8.97 33.31 11.69
C LEU A 203 9.62 32.66 12.93
N ALA A 204 9.76 31.34 12.89
CA ALA A 204 10.36 30.57 13.96
C ALA A 204 11.86 30.86 14.14
N GLU A 205 12.63 31.05 13.06
CA GLU A 205 14.04 31.38 13.11
C GLU A 205 14.33 32.74 13.79
N ASN A 206 13.34 33.62 13.84
CA ASN A 206 13.46 34.93 14.48
C ASN A 206 12.94 34.98 15.94
N ASP A 207 12.48 33.86 16.50
CA ASP A 207 11.94 33.80 17.86
C ASP A 207 12.99 33.18 18.81
N ASP A 208 13.44 33.95 19.77
CA ASP A 208 14.47 33.56 20.76
C ASP A 208 14.05 32.40 21.68
N ASN A 209 12.77 32.07 21.71
CA ASN A 209 12.24 30.97 22.52
C ASN A 209 12.35 29.60 21.83
N ILE A 210 12.80 29.58 20.57
CA ILE A 210 12.93 28.34 19.80
C ILE A 210 14.34 27.76 19.98
N LEU A 211 14.38 26.49 20.36
CA LEU A 211 15.61 25.75 20.64
C LEU A 211 16.12 24.99 19.42
N ASN A 212 15.19 24.41 18.66
CA ASN A 212 15.54 23.59 17.49
C ASN A 212 14.44 23.65 16.43
N ILE A 213 14.86 23.66 15.15
CA ILE A 213 13.95 23.61 14.00
C ILE A 213 14.46 22.53 13.04
N GLU A 214 13.62 21.56 12.76
CA GLU A 214 13.90 20.53 11.78
C GLU A 214 12.83 20.54 10.68
N LEU A 215 13.25 20.79 9.43
CA LEU A 215 12.37 20.78 8.27
C LEU A 215 12.68 19.57 7.40
N ARG A 216 11.71 18.67 7.25
CA ARG A 216 11.78 17.48 6.40
C ARG A 216 10.88 17.65 5.19
N PHE A 217 11.47 17.65 4.02
CA PHE A 217 10.74 17.57 2.76
C PHE A 217 10.61 16.12 2.30
N SER A 218 9.42 15.76 1.86
CA SER A 218 9.14 14.45 1.31
C SER A 218 8.99 14.49 -0.22
#